data_975d28aff1cf2ec2bb18dcb02be97cd2
#
_entry.id   975d28aff1cf2ec2bb18dcb02be97cd2
#
_cell.length_a   1.000
_cell.length_b   1.000
_cell.length_c   1.000
_cell.angle_alpha   90.00
_cell.angle_beta   90.00
_cell.angle_gamma   90.00
#
_symmetry.space_group_name_H-M   'P 1'
#
loop_
_entity.id
_entity.type
_entity.pdbx_description
1 polymer ?
#
loop_
_entity_poly.entity_id
_entity_poly.type
_entity_poly.pdbx_seq_one_letter_code
_entity_poly.pdbx_strand_id
1 'polypeptide(L)'
;DNKNNILEGLISNNSSYKSLDALLYVDIESQTMLHIKKGTVLKKYDISSSVYGTGSIANSLKTPLGKHEIYKKIGDKLPVNAILKGRVWNGAIATIIKDPIDTDYDHVTSRIMWLDGLELGKNKGDGIDSRDRYIYIHGTAEEGLIGKPASDGCIRMYNRDVLELYDLVEEQTQVWIY
;
A
#
# COMPACT_ATOMS: atom_id res chain seq x y z
N ASP A 1 -4.54 6.07 -22.44
CA ASP A 1 -4.70 6.63 -21.12
C ASP A 1 -4.55 5.49 -20.09
N ASN A 2 -3.52 5.58 -19.22
CA ASN A 2 -3.14 4.51 -18.28
C ASN A 2 -4.30 4.09 -17.35
N LYS A 3 -5.18 5.01 -17.01
CA LYS A 3 -6.33 4.72 -16.14
C LYS A 3 -7.32 3.74 -16.78
N ASN A 4 -7.55 3.89 -18.07
CA ASN A 4 -8.47 3.02 -18.80
C ASN A 4 -7.90 1.61 -18.97
N ASN A 5 -6.60 1.49 -19.20
CA ASN A 5 -5.95 0.17 -19.36
C ASN A 5 -5.96 -0.63 -18.05
N ILE A 6 -5.74 0.05 -16.91
CA ILE A 6 -5.81 -0.59 -15.60
C ILE A 6 -7.25 -1.01 -15.29
N LEU A 7 -8.21 -0.14 -15.59
CA LEU A 7 -9.62 -0.43 -15.40
C LEU A 7 -10.09 -1.59 -16.26
N GLU A 8 -9.63 -1.68 -17.52
CA GLU A 8 -9.90 -2.80 -18.42
C GLU A 8 -9.30 -4.10 -17.88
N GLY A 9 -8.09 -4.06 -17.32
CA GLY A 9 -7.47 -5.19 -16.63
C GLY A 9 -8.28 -5.68 -15.44
N LEU A 10 -8.83 -4.76 -14.65
CA LEU A 10 -9.76 -5.06 -13.55
C LEU A 10 -11.02 -5.76 -14.05
N ILE A 11 -11.61 -5.25 -15.11
CA ILE A 11 -12.85 -5.78 -15.71
C ILE A 11 -12.62 -7.20 -16.22
N SER A 12 -11.50 -7.47 -16.87
CA SER A 12 -11.18 -8.80 -17.41
C SER A 12 -10.87 -9.82 -16.31
N ASN A 13 -10.29 -9.39 -15.18
CA ASN A 13 -9.90 -10.27 -14.09
C ASN A 13 -10.97 -10.47 -13.03
N ASN A 14 -11.78 -9.46 -12.77
CA ASN A 14 -12.82 -9.55 -11.75
C ASN A 14 -13.80 -8.37 -11.80
N SER A 15 -14.94 -8.54 -12.45
CA SER A 15 -15.99 -7.50 -12.55
C SER A 15 -16.69 -7.20 -11.23
N SER A 16 -16.46 -8.00 -10.17
CA SER A 16 -17.10 -7.80 -8.86
C SER A 16 -16.70 -6.49 -8.17
N TYR A 17 -15.63 -5.83 -8.63
CA TYR A 17 -15.20 -4.54 -8.06
C TYR A 17 -16.28 -3.47 -8.12
N LYS A 18 -17.20 -3.56 -9.09
CA LYS A 18 -18.31 -2.58 -9.26
C LYS A 18 -19.32 -2.63 -8.13
N SER A 19 -19.44 -3.76 -7.43
CA SER A 19 -20.35 -3.91 -6.30
C SER A 19 -19.79 -3.35 -4.99
N LEU A 20 -18.49 -3.02 -4.95
CA LEU A 20 -17.85 -2.46 -3.77
C LEU A 20 -18.08 -0.96 -3.69
N ASP A 21 -18.41 -0.46 -2.48
CA ASP A 21 -18.52 0.97 -2.24
C ASP A 21 -17.18 1.68 -2.46
N ALA A 22 -16.10 1.09 -1.95
CA ALA A 22 -14.74 1.61 -2.11
C ALA A 22 -13.75 0.48 -2.36
N LEU A 23 -12.74 0.73 -3.19
CA LEU A 23 -11.66 -0.21 -3.50
C LEU A 23 -10.38 0.55 -3.76
N LEU A 24 -9.28 0.06 -3.21
CA LEU A 24 -7.93 0.44 -3.60
C LEU A 24 -7.37 -0.69 -4.48
N TYR A 25 -7.01 -0.36 -5.71
CA TYR A 25 -6.43 -1.32 -6.65
C TYR A 25 -4.97 -0.99 -6.90
N VAL A 26 -4.08 -1.89 -6.49
CA VAL A 26 -2.64 -1.74 -6.67
C VAL A 26 -2.23 -2.52 -7.91
N ASP A 27 -1.66 -1.82 -8.89
CA ASP A 27 -1.07 -2.42 -10.08
C ASP A 27 0.46 -2.42 -9.94
N ILE A 28 1.01 -3.64 -9.76
CA ILE A 28 2.44 -3.84 -9.55
C ILE A 28 3.23 -3.44 -10.79
N GLU A 29 2.73 -3.75 -11.97
CA GLU A 29 3.45 -3.47 -13.21
C GLU A 29 3.69 -1.98 -13.41
N SER A 30 2.65 -1.16 -13.23
CA SER A 30 2.76 0.29 -13.38
C SER A 30 3.20 1.04 -12.12
N GLN A 31 3.31 0.34 -10.98
CA GLN A 31 3.62 0.96 -9.68
C GLN A 31 2.66 2.10 -9.34
N THR A 32 1.37 1.81 -9.49
CA THR A 32 0.29 2.76 -9.21
C THR A 32 -0.81 2.12 -8.38
N MET A 33 -1.59 2.97 -7.73
CA MET A 33 -2.79 2.54 -6.99
C MET A 33 -3.96 3.42 -7.39
N LEU A 34 -5.08 2.79 -7.74
CA LEU A 34 -6.33 3.49 -8.01
C LEU A 34 -7.21 3.49 -6.78
N HIS A 35 -7.76 4.66 -6.45
CA HIS A 35 -8.87 4.76 -5.51
C HIS A 35 -10.17 4.77 -6.31
N ILE A 36 -10.97 3.73 -6.16
CA ILE A 36 -12.21 3.50 -6.91
C ILE A 36 -13.37 3.58 -5.93
N LYS A 37 -14.39 4.36 -6.26
CA LYS A 37 -15.61 4.44 -5.47
C LYS A 37 -16.82 4.17 -6.34
N LYS A 38 -17.63 3.17 -5.96
CA LYS A 38 -18.81 2.73 -6.71
C LYS A 38 -18.51 2.54 -8.21
N GLY A 39 -17.40 1.89 -8.51
CA GLY A 39 -16.96 1.61 -9.86
C GLY A 39 -16.32 2.77 -10.62
N THR A 40 -16.18 3.95 -10.01
CA THR A 40 -15.57 5.13 -10.63
C THR A 40 -14.20 5.43 -10.03
N VAL A 41 -13.19 5.60 -10.87
CA VAL A 41 -11.85 5.99 -10.44
C VAL A 41 -11.86 7.44 -9.99
N LEU A 42 -11.60 7.68 -8.69
CA LEU A 42 -11.48 9.01 -8.12
C LEU A 42 -10.07 9.57 -8.28
N LYS A 43 -9.06 8.76 -8.02
CA LYS A 43 -7.66 9.20 -8.04
C LYS A 43 -6.71 8.04 -8.33
N LYS A 44 -5.58 8.39 -8.93
CA LYS A 44 -4.45 7.50 -9.14
C LYS A 44 -3.26 8.03 -8.34
N TYR A 45 -2.64 7.15 -7.55
CA TYR A 45 -1.43 7.44 -6.78
C TYR A 45 -0.24 6.66 -7.33
N ASP A 46 0.93 7.26 -7.28
CA ASP A 46 2.17 6.53 -7.47
C ASP A 46 2.54 5.79 -6.18
N ILE A 47 3.05 4.56 -6.33
CA ILE A 47 3.46 3.74 -5.19
C ILE A 47 4.84 3.13 -5.42
N SER A 48 5.33 2.44 -4.41
CA SER A 48 6.52 1.62 -4.50
C SER A 48 6.27 0.30 -3.78
N SER A 49 6.30 -0.80 -4.52
CA SER A 49 6.21 -2.16 -3.96
C SER A 49 7.60 -2.75 -3.75
N SER A 50 7.68 -4.05 -3.42
CA SER A 50 8.94 -4.70 -3.10
C SER A 50 9.91 -4.75 -4.29
N VAL A 51 11.17 -4.44 -4.03
CA VAL A 51 12.27 -4.63 -4.98
C VAL A 51 12.50 -6.12 -5.28
N TYR A 52 12.06 -7.02 -4.40
CA TYR A 52 12.20 -8.48 -4.56
C TYR A 52 11.05 -9.11 -5.32
N GLY A 53 10.10 -8.31 -5.82
CA GLY A 53 8.94 -8.79 -6.57
C GLY A 53 7.76 -9.15 -5.68
N THR A 54 6.91 -10.05 -6.18
CA THR A 54 5.65 -10.45 -5.55
C THR A 54 5.68 -11.84 -4.97
N GLY A 55 5.00 -12.04 -3.85
CA GLY A 55 4.91 -13.33 -3.18
C GLY A 55 4.39 -13.21 -1.76
N SER A 56 3.88 -14.31 -1.21
CA SER A 56 3.21 -14.32 0.09
C SER A 56 4.02 -14.96 1.22
N ILE A 57 5.12 -15.65 0.90
CA ILE A 57 5.89 -16.40 1.91
C ILE A 57 6.48 -15.46 2.95
N ALA A 58 6.32 -15.82 4.22
CA ALA A 58 6.88 -15.08 5.35
C ALA A 58 8.40 -14.94 5.20
N ASN A 59 8.92 -13.76 5.53
CA ASN A 59 10.34 -13.39 5.43
C ASN A 59 10.89 -13.33 3.99
N SER A 60 10.05 -13.44 2.97
CA SER A 60 10.47 -13.31 1.57
C SER A 60 10.77 -11.86 1.17
N LEU A 61 10.30 -10.90 1.94
CA LEU A 61 10.35 -9.46 1.65
C LEU A 61 9.59 -9.07 0.37
N LYS A 62 8.76 -9.97 -0.15
CA LYS A 62 7.97 -9.74 -1.37
C LYS A 62 6.61 -9.15 -1.03
N THR A 63 6.02 -8.43 -1.98
CA THR A 63 4.67 -7.89 -1.86
C THR A 63 3.65 -8.97 -2.17
N PRO A 64 2.71 -9.26 -1.25
CA PRO A 64 1.70 -10.30 -1.48
C PRO A 64 0.66 -9.84 -2.50
N LEU A 65 0.24 -10.77 -3.36
CA LEU A 65 -0.83 -10.53 -4.34
C LEU A 65 -2.19 -10.91 -3.77
N GLY A 66 -3.24 -10.42 -4.43
CA GLY A 66 -4.61 -10.82 -4.20
C GLY A 66 -5.42 -9.82 -3.39
N LYS A 67 -6.57 -10.29 -2.91
CA LYS A 67 -7.52 -9.44 -2.20
C LYS A 67 -7.15 -9.31 -0.73
N HIS A 68 -7.12 -8.07 -0.27
CA HIS A 68 -6.87 -7.68 1.12
C HIS A 68 -7.97 -6.72 1.56
N GLU A 69 -7.99 -6.40 2.84
CA GLU A 69 -8.72 -5.26 3.40
C GLU A 69 -7.83 -4.49 4.36
N ILE A 70 -8.15 -3.23 4.61
CA ILE A 70 -7.50 -2.44 5.66
C ILE A 70 -7.98 -2.99 7.00
N TYR A 71 -7.07 -3.62 7.73
CA TYR A 71 -7.33 -4.15 9.06
C TYR A 71 -7.39 -3.04 10.10
N LYS A 72 -6.41 -2.14 10.05
CA LYS A 72 -6.28 -1.06 11.04
C LYS A 72 -5.59 0.15 10.45
N LYS A 73 -6.07 1.33 10.79
CA LYS A 73 -5.48 2.62 10.48
C LYS A 73 -4.73 3.15 11.70
N ILE A 74 -3.48 3.56 11.54
CA ILE A 74 -2.60 4.01 12.62
C ILE A 74 -1.95 5.34 12.22
N GLY A 75 -1.85 6.25 13.18
CA GLY A 75 -1.17 7.53 12.99
C GLY A 75 -2.11 8.73 12.91
N ASP A 76 -3.38 8.58 13.31
CA ASP A 76 -4.34 9.67 13.32
C ASP A 76 -3.78 10.89 14.08
N LYS A 77 -3.90 12.08 13.46
CA LYS A 77 -3.43 13.37 14.01
C LYS A 77 -1.93 13.50 14.23
N LEU A 78 -1.12 12.51 13.85
CA LEU A 78 0.33 12.66 13.89
C LEU A 78 0.79 13.69 12.84
N PRO A 79 1.90 14.39 13.10
CA PRO A 79 2.45 15.32 12.11
C PRO A 79 2.89 14.56 10.85
N VAL A 80 2.89 15.26 9.71
CA VAL A 80 3.44 14.73 8.47
C VAL A 80 4.90 14.34 8.69
N ASN A 81 5.33 13.24 8.06
CA ASN A 81 6.69 12.69 8.15
C ASN A 81 7.06 12.14 9.55
N ALA A 82 6.11 12.01 10.47
CA ALA A 82 6.35 11.34 11.74
C ALA A 82 6.87 9.92 11.51
N ILE A 83 7.96 9.54 12.19
CA ILE A 83 8.54 8.20 12.09
C ILE A 83 7.79 7.26 13.04
N LEU A 84 7.18 6.22 12.47
CA LEU A 84 6.49 5.19 13.25
C LEU A 84 7.38 3.95 13.33
N LYS A 85 7.79 3.60 14.53
CA LYS A 85 8.59 2.41 14.80
C LYS A 85 7.74 1.43 15.60
N GLY A 86 7.60 0.19 15.11
CA GLY A 86 6.69 -0.76 15.72
C GLY A 86 5.27 -0.20 15.85
N ARG A 87 4.82 0.55 14.86
CA ARG A 87 3.49 1.20 14.78
C ARG A 87 3.26 2.32 15.81
N VAL A 88 4.32 2.84 16.40
CA VAL A 88 4.25 3.93 17.38
C VAL A 88 5.18 5.06 16.96
N TRP A 89 4.69 6.30 17.05
CA TRP A 89 5.54 7.47 16.79
C TRP A 89 6.67 7.55 17.82
N ASN A 90 7.90 7.60 17.33
CA ASN A 90 9.09 7.69 18.18
C ASN A 90 9.44 9.12 18.62
N GLY A 91 8.61 10.12 18.25
CA GLY A 91 8.83 11.53 18.53
C GLY A 91 9.67 12.25 17.50
N ALA A 92 10.21 11.55 16.51
CA ALA A 92 11.04 12.13 15.46
C ALA A 92 10.27 12.39 14.18
N ILE A 93 10.76 13.34 13.40
CA ILE A 93 10.25 13.69 12.06
C ILE A 93 11.33 13.31 11.05
N ALA A 94 10.95 12.55 10.03
CA ALA A 94 11.88 12.11 9.00
C ALA A 94 12.33 13.26 8.11
N THR A 95 13.60 13.23 7.71
CA THR A 95 14.10 14.05 6.61
C THR A 95 13.75 13.35 5.31
N ILE A 96 13.02 14.03 4.43
CA ILE A 96 12.57 13.44 3.17
C ILE A 96 13.68 13.55 2.12
N ILE A 97 13.98 12.42 1.49
CA ILE A 97 15.00 12.30 0.45
C ILE A 97 14.30 12.29 -0.90
N LYS A 98 14.53 13.35 -1.69
CA LYS A 98 13.92 13.53 -3.01
C LYS A 98 14.70 12.84 -4.13
N ASP A 99 15.98 12.58 -3.91
CA ASP A 99 16.82 11.84 -4.85
C ASP A 99 16.51 10.33 -4.78
N PRO A 100 16.72 9.57 -5.86
CA PRO A 100 16.44 8.13 -5.88
C PRO A 100 17.52 7.34 -5.14
N ILE A 101 17.63 7.55 -3.83
CA ILE A 101 18.62 6.94 -2.96
C ILE A 101 17.94 5.95 -2.03
N ASP A 102 18.44 4.71 -2.03
CA ASP A 102 18.07 3.68 -1.08
C ASP A 102 18.99 3.81 0.15
N THR A 103 18.37 4.07 1.30
CA THR A 103 19.10 4.24 2.56
C THR A 103 19.05 2.96 3.39
N ASP A 104 19.92 2.87 4.41
CA ASP A 104 19.85 1.77 5.38
C ASP A 104 18.65 1.88 6.32
N TYR A 105 17.90 2.98 6.24
CA TYR A 105 16.73 3.26 7.08
C TYR A 105 15.45 3.16 6.25
N ASP A 106 14.73 2.08 6.37
CA ASP A 106 13.41 1.94 5.76
C ASP A 106 12.35 2.48 6.72
N HIS A 107 12.33 3.81 6.90
CA HIS A 107 11.39 4.46 7.80
C HIS A 107 9.95 4.36 7.29
N VAL A 108 9.07 3.91 8.17
CA VAL A 108 7.62 4.03 8.00
C VAL A 108 7.21 5.40 8.52
N THR A 109 6.61 6.22 7.67
CA THR A 109 6.31 7.61 8.02
C THR A 109 4.83 7.97 7.83
N SER A 110 4.41 8.99 8.53
CA SER A 110 3.13 9.70 8.43
C SER A 110 1.92 8.88 8.87
N ARG A 111 1.56 7.84 8.14
CA ARG A 111 0.36 7.01 8.37
C ARG A 111 0.63 5.56 8.02
N ILE A 112 -0.07 4.66 8.71
CA ILE A 112 -0.09 3.24 8.40
C ILE A 112 -1.53 2.81 8.14
N MET A 113 -1.73 2.10 7.03
CA MET A 113 -2.93 1.30 6.78
C MET A 113 -2.48 -0.17 6.74
N TRP A 114 -2.74 -0.91 7.80
CA TRP A 114 -2.29 -2.29 7.98
C TRP A 114 -3.25 -3.22 7.25
N LEU A 115 -2.72 -4.10 6.39
CA LEU A 115 -3.52 -4.96 5.54
C LEU A 115 -3.73 -6.35 6.15
N ASP A 116 -4.94 -6.88 5.96
CA ASP A 116 -5.29 -8.27 6.26
C ASP A 116 -5.61 -8.98 4.95
N GLY A 117 -5.06 -10.17 4.73
CA GLY A 117 -5.39 -10.98 3.57
C GLY A 117 -6.82 -11.52 3.65
N LEU A 118 -7.50 -11.60 2.52
CA LEU A 118 -8.86 -12.12 2.43
C LEU A 118 -8.94 -13.50 1.78
N GLU A 119 -7.85 -13.99 1.22
CA GLU A 119 -7.82 -15.25 0.46
C GLU A 119 -7.01 -16.31 1.20
N LEU A 120 -7.72 -17.23 1.88
CA LEU A 120 -7.11 -18.32 2.62
C LEU A 120 -6.26 -19.20 1.65
N GLY A 121 -5.03 -19.49 2.06
CA GLY A 121 -4.09 -20.26 1.24
C GLY A 121 -3.34 -19.44 0.20
N LYS A 122 -3.65 -18.17 0.03
CA LYS A 122 -2.96 -17.25 -0.88
C LYS A 122 -2.24 -16.12 -0.14
N ASN A 123 -2.95 -15.39 0.70
CA ASN A 123 -2.40 -14.29 1.48
C ASN A 123 -2.91 -14.27 2.93
N LYS A 124 -3.57 -15.32 3.34
CA LYS A 124 -4.08 -15.54 4.68
C LYS A 124 -3.79 -16.96 5.13
N GLY A 125 -3.30 -17.12 6.36
CA GLY A 125 -2.94 -18.40 6.95
C GLY A 125 -1.47 -18.49 7.30
N ASP A 126 -1.11 -19.56 8.03
CA ASP A 126 0.22 -19.73 8.60
C ASP A 126 1.32 -19.72 7.53
N GLY A 127 2.35 -18.90 7.77
CA GLY A 127 3.52 -18.80 6.90
C GLY A 127 3.33 -17.93 5.65
N ILE A 128 2.11 -17.45 5.38
CA ILE A 128 1.79 -16.64 4.20
C ILE A 128 0.87 -15.46 4.50
N ASP A 129 0.64 -15.18 5.75
CA ASP A 129 -0.39 -14.24 6.21
C ASP A 129 0.08 -12.78 6.10
N SER A 130 -0.59 -11.98 5.27
CA SER A 130 -0.21 -10.58 5.06
C SER A 130 -0.27 -9.75 6.34
N ARG A 131 -1.26 -9.99 7.21
CA ARG A 131 -1.36 -9.28 8.48
C ARG A 131 -0.21 -9.63 9.41
N ASP A 132 0.11 -10.90 9.55
CA ASP A 132 1.20 -11.38 10.40
C ASP A 132 2.57 -10.99 9.85
N ARG A 133 2.68 -10.73 8.55
CA ARG A 133 3.87 -10.22 7.89
C ARG A 133 4.01 -8.70 7.98
N TYR A 134 3.07 -8.01 8.64
CA TYR A 134 3.06 -6.55 8.78
C TYR A 134 3.09 -5.81 7.43
N ILE A 135 2.26 -6.26 6.49
CA ILE A 135 2.11 -5.60 5.20
C ILE A 135 1.25 -4.35 5.37
N TYR A 136 1.85 -3.18 5.11
CA TYR A 136 1.20 -1.88 5.25
C TYR A 136 1.15 -1.12 3.92
N ILE A 137 0.20 -0.20 3.82
CA ILE A 137 0.32 0.99 2.98
C ILE A 137 0.82 2.09 3.92
N HIS A 138 1.93 2.75 3.58
CA HIS A 138 2.52 3.77 4.45
C HIS A 138 3.30 4.83 3.68
N GLY A 139 3.59 5.97 4.33
CA GLY A 139 4.53 6.95 3.80
C GLY A 139 5.98 6.48 3.96
N THR A 140 6.88 7.13 3.25
CA THR A 140 8.31 6.82 3.28
C THR A 140 9.16 8.08 3.32
N ALA A 141 10.33 8.00 3.95
CA ALA A 141 11.34 9.06 3.86
C ALA A 141 12.03 9.08 2.49
N GLU A 142 12.01 7.95 1.78
CA GLU A 142 12.68 7.76 0.49
C GLU A 142 11.73 8.07 -0.67
N GLU A 143 11.19 9.30 -0.71
CA GLU A 143 10.23 9.70 -1.74
C GLU A 143 10.79 9.69 -3.15
N GLY A 144 12.10 9.81 -3.31
CA GLY A 144 12.76 9.72 -4.61
C GLY A 144 12.67 8.36 -5.28
N LEU A 145 12.28 7.30 -4.54
CA LEU A 145 12.09 5.95 -5.06
C LEU A 145 10.64 5.61 -5.40
N ILE A 146 9.69 6.48 -5.09
CA ILE A 146 8.28 6.26 -5.44
C ILE A 146 8.14 6.21 -6.98
N GLY A 147 7.33 5.27 -7.45
CA GLY A 147 7.13 5.01 -8.89
C GLY A 147 7.89 3.80 -9.40
N LYS A 148 8.74 3.20 -8.58
CA LYS A 148 9.49 1.99 -8.91
C LYS A 148 9.58 1.04 -7.71
N PRO A 149 9.77 -0.28 -7.94
CA PRO A 149 9.95 -1.25 -6.86
C PRO A 149 11.19 -0.91 -6.02
N ALA A 150 11.00 -0.75 -4.70
CA ALA A 150 12.08 -0.36 -3.79
C ALA A 150 11.86 -0.80 -2.34
N SER A 151 10.66 -1.26 -1.97
CA SER A 151 10.35 -1.62 -0.59
C SER A 151 10.76 -3.05 -0.23
N ASP A 152 10.58 -3.40 1.03
CA ASP A 152 10.77 -4.75 1.58
C ASP A 152 9.43 -5.49 1.79
N GLY A 153 8.43 -5.19 0.97
CA GLY A 153 7.15 -5.87 0.96
C GLY A 153 5.93 -4.96 1.08
N CYS A 154 6.02 -3.88 1.83
CA CYS A 154 4.93 -2.90 1.98
C CYS A 154 4.69 -2.09 0.70
N ILE A 155 3.56 -1.41 0.66
CA ILE A 155 3.19 -0.45 -0.39
C ILE A 155 3.52 0.96 0.12
N ARG A 156 4.54 1.59 -0.45
CA ARG A 156 5.02 2.91 -0.04
C ARG A 156 4.40 3.99 -0.90
N MET A 157 4.08 5.13 -0.29
CA MET A 157 3.48 6.31 -0.95
C MET A 157 4.24 7.57 -0.58
N TYR A 158 4.06 8.63 -1.40
CA TYR A 158 4.42 9.98 -0.96
C TYR A 158 3.67 10.32 0.33
N ASN A 159 4.30 11.04 1.24
CA ASN A 159 3.69 11.40 2.51
C ASN A 159 2.41 12.22 2.33
N ARG A 160 2.39 13.20 1.42
CA ARG A 160 1.17 13.95 1.10
C ARG A 160 0.03 13.07 0.62
N ASP A 161 0.35 12.03 -0.17
CA ASP A 161 -0.65 11.14 -0.74
C ASP A 161 -1.21 10.18 0.31
N VAL A 162 -0.37 9.63 1.17
CA VAL A 162 -0.83 8.73 2.23
C VAL A 162 -1.68 9.48 3.27
N LEU A 163 -1.37 10.75 3.56
CA LEU A 163 -2.23 11.57 4.42
C LEU A 163 -3.62 11.76 3.81
N GLU A 164 -3.68 12.12 2.53
CA GLU A 164 -4.94 12.31 1.81
C GLU A 164 -5.76 11.02 1.79
N LEU A 165 -5.13 9.92 1.38
CA LEU A 165 -5.82 8.63 1.28
C LEU A 165 -6.32 8.14 2.63
N TYR A 166 -5.52 8.29 3.68
CA TYR A 166 -5.88 7.91 5.05
C TYR A 166 -7.21 8.56 5.50
N ASP A 167 -7.40 9.83 5.17
CA ASP A 167 -8.62 10.55 5.53
C ASP A 167 -9.83 10.16 4.67
N LEU A 168 -9.61 9.61 3.48
CA LEU A 168 -10.67 9.27 2.52
C LEU A 168 -11.20 7.85 2.68
N VAL A 169 -10.43 6.94 3.25
CA VAL A 169 -10.80 5.52 3.35
C VAL A 169 -10.99 5.08 4.79
N GLU A 170 -11.84 4.09 4.97
CA GLU A 170 -12.16 3.51 6.28
C GLU A 170 -11.51 2.15 6.44
N GLU A 171 -11.41 1.67 7.69
CA GLU A 171 -11.08 0.28 7.97
C GLU A 171 -12.09 -0.63 7.25
N GLN A 172 -11.66 -1.83 6.85
CA GLN A 172 -12.36 -2.82 6.02
C GLN A 172 -12.53 -2.41 4.54
N THR A 173 -12.03 -1.25 4.12
CA THR A 173 -11.92 -0.96 2.69
C THR A 173 -11.03 -2.02 2.03
N GLN A 174 -11.49 -2.61 0.93
CA GLN A 174 -10.72 -3.64 0.24
C GLN A 174 -9.54 -3.05 -0.52
N VAL A 175 -8.45 -3.81 -0.56
CA VAL A 175 -7.20 -3.47 -1.26
C VAL A 175 -6.79 -4.69 -2.08
N TRP A 176 -6.88 -4.58 -3.39
CA TRP A 176 -6.52 -5.67 -4.31
C TRP A 176 -5.16 -5.36 -4.93
N ILE A 177 -4.26 -6.33 -4.87
CA ILE A 177 -2.88 -6.21 -5.36
C ILE A 177 -2.67 -7.24 -6.47
N TYR A 178 -2.37 -6.75 -7.67
CA TYR A 178 -2.15 -7.59 -8.85
C TYR A 178 -1.03 -7.10 -9.75
#